data_c23d0d377b6d98c54c528aecb171c38b
#
_entry.id   c23d0d377b6d98c54c528aecb171c38b
#
_cell.length_a   1.000
_cell.length_b   1.000
_cell.length_c   1.000
_cell.angle_alpha   90.00
_cell.angle_beta   90.00
_cell.angle_gamma   90.00
#
_symmetry.space_group_name_H-M   'P 1'
#
loop_
_entity.id
_entity.type
_entity.pdbx_description
1 polymer ?
#
loop_
_entity_poly.entity_id
_entity_poly.type
_entity_poly.pdbx_seq_one_letter_code
_entity_poly.pdbx_strand_id
1 'polypeptide(L)'
;MSFSSDVKGELARLSPAKKCCMLAEIAGFLRASGSVRITGGSFAIVATTESAAVARHFKVLIETYFRNKVDLAIGGSLRPGSQGKKGRNTYYINISPDKKSMQILRETGMVLIREGDDYFSDGIYQPIVKSKCCKRSYLRGMFLSCGTMSDPRKGYHLEFVLDKEQTATDLKRLIGSFDDLSASVAKRGENYIVYVKKAAYISDMLGIIGAASAMLELESIRVNKSMHGEIMRILNCDNANVDRTLSAAEEQKGWLAGIAAAETGRMPEAGELNDPSSDFWAEGLRTLPPQLKEVAYLRLYKPEASLTEIGESLSPPVGKAAISKRFAKLRALAEGEQNGKE
;
A
#
# COMPACT_ATOMS: atom_id res chain seq x y z
N MET A 1 9.89 -13.17 11.28
CA MET A 1 10.09 -13.58 9.85
C MET A 1 9.56 -12.45 8.97
N SER A 2 9.89 -12.38 7.68
CA SER A 2 9.33 -11.35 6.80
C SER A 2 8.03 -11.84 6.20
N PHE A 3 7.09 -10.93 5.90
CA PHE A 3 5.82 -11.27 5.23
C PHE A 3 6.03 -12.16 3.99
N SER A 4 7.04 -11.83 3.16
CA SER A 4 7.41 -12.64 2.00
C SER A 4 7.84 -14.08 2.36
N SER A 5 8.50 -14.28 3.51
CA SER A 5 8.88 -15.61 4.02
C SER A 5 7.67 -16.40 4.47
N ASP A 6 6.69 -15.74 5.10
CA ASP A 6 5.46 -16.37 5.58
C ASP A 6 4.60 -16.83 4.40
N VAL A 7 4.47 -15.99 3.35
CA VAL A 7 3.82 -16.36 2.08
C VAL A 7 4.49 -17.58 1.45
N LYS A 8 5.84 -17.59 1.35
CA LYS A 8 6.56 -18.76 0.81
C LYS A 8 6.35 -20.01 1.67
N GLY A 9 6.28 -19.85 2.99
CA GLY A 9 5.98 -20.95 3.91
C GLY A 9 4.58 -21.52 3.73
N GLU A 10 3.59 -20.68 3.48
CA GLU A 10 2.21 -21.09 3.16
C GLU A 10 2.17 -21.86 1.85
N LEU A 11 2.73 -21.30 0.79
CA LEU A 11 2.74 -21.90 -0.55
C LEU A 11 3.48 -23.23 -0.62
N ALA A 12 4.57 -23.38 0.13
CA ALA A 12 5.36 -24.62 0.16
C ALA A 12 4.62 -25.80 0.85
N ARG A 13 3.47 -25.57 1.47
CA ARG A 13 2.60 -26.63 2.02
C ARG A 13 1.55 -27.12 1.01
N LEU A 14 1.39 -26.41 -0.10
CA LEU A 14 0.43 -26.77 -1.14
C LEU A 14 1.02 -27.83 -2.07
N SER A 15 0.29 -28.91 -2.29
CA SER A 15 0.67 -29.96 -3.24
C SER A 15 -0.28 -29.95 -4.43
N PRO A 16 0.22 -29.72 -5.67
CA PRO A 16 -0.62 -29.78 -6.86
C PRO A 16 -1.17 -31.19 -7.08
N ALA A 17 -2.49 -31.33 -7.21
CA ALA A 17 -3.13 -32.64 -7.40
C ALA A 17 -2.92 -33.21 -8.82
N LYS A 18 -2.77 -32.35 -9.85
CA LYS A 18 -2.65 -32.77 -11.25
C LYS A 18 -1.18 -32.82 -11.67
N LYS A 19 -0.78 -33.89 -12.40
CA LYS A 19 0.57 -34.01 -12.94
C LYS A 19 1.02 -32.80 -13.78
N CYS A 20 0.13 -32.26 -14.63
CA CYS A 20 0.46 -31.09 -15.43
C CYS A 20 0.73 -29.83 -14.55
N CYS A 21 0.07 -29.71 -13.42
CA CYS A 21 0.32 -28.62 -12.46
C CYS A 21 1.64 -28.84 -11.69
N MET A 22 1.98 -30.09 -11.35
CA MET A 22 3.28 -30.43 -10.75
C MET A 22 4.43 -30.02 -11.69
N LEU A 23 4.33 -30.43 -12.97
CA LEU A 23 5.33 -30.05 -13.96
C LEU A 23 5.44 -28.54 -14.15
N ALA A 24 4.31 -27.86 -14.23
CA ALA A 24 4.28 -26.40 -14.39
C ALA A 24 4.95 -25.68 -13.19
N GLU A 25 4.72 -26.15 -11.96
CA GLU A 25 5.31 -25.58 -10.75
C GLU A 25 6.83 -25.83 -10.70
N ILE A 26 7.28 -27.05 -11.01
CA ILE A 26 8.70 -27.40 -11.13
C ILE A 26 9.37 -26.52 -12.20
N ALA A 27 8.74 -26.39 -13.38
CA ALA A 27 9.29 -25.61 -14.48
C ALA A 27 9.43 -24.11 -14.09
N GLY A 28 8.42 -23.52 -13.44
CA GLY A 28 8.50 -22.15 -12.94
C GLY A 28 9.64 -21.97 -11.92
N PHE A 29 9.81 -22.90 -10.99
CA PHE A 29 10.89 -22.85 -10.01
C PHE A 29 12.27 -22.96 -10.64
N LEU A 30 12.48 -23.97 -11.49
CA LEU A 30 13.77 -24.21 -12.14
C LEU A 30 14.14 -23.10 -13.12
N ARG A 31 13.17 -22.47 -13.78
CA ARG A 31 13.42 -21.35 -14.71
C ARG A 31 14.10 -20.16 -14.04
N ALA A 32 13.79 -19.89 -12.76
CA ALA A 32 14.33 -18.73 -12.06
C ALA A 32 15.48 -19.05 -11.08
N SER A 33 15.60 -20.31 -10.61
CA SER A 33 16.65 -20.69 -9.65
C SER A 33 17.54 -21.82 -10.10
N GLY A 34 17.19 -22.47 -11.21
CA GLY A 34 17.94 -23.61 -11.74
C GLY A 34 19.17 -23.17 -12.52
N SER A 35 20.30 -23.80 -12.24
CA SER A 35 21.53 -23.74 -13.04
C SER A 35 21.87 -25.12 -13.55
N VAL A 36 22.39 -25.19 -14.76
CA VAL A 36 22.79 -26.43 -15.39
C VAL A 36 24.32 -26.51 -15.39
N ARG A 37 24.86 -27.63 -14.95
CA ARG A 37 26.29 -27.94 -14.98
C ARG A 37 26.55 -29.19 -15.85
N ILE A 38 27.62 -29.17 -16.61
CA ILE A 38 28.05 -30.32 -17.37
C ILE A 38 29.10 -31.06 -16.54
N THR A 39 28.85 -32.35 -16.27
CA THR A 39 29.74 -33.18 -15.49
C THR A 39 29.83 -34.56 -16.20
N GLY A 40 31.02 -34.94 -16.64
CA GLY A 40 31.22 -36.21 -17.30
C GLY A 40 30.36 -36.43 -18.57
N GLY A 41 30.12 -35.38 -19.36
CA GLY A 41 29.29 -35.43 -20.57
C GLY A 41 27.78 -35.52 -20.31
N SER A 42 27.33 -35.41 -19.05
CA SER A 42 25.93 -35.39 -18.64
C SER A 42 25.57 -34.07 -17.93
N PHE A 43 24.28 -33.70 -17.96
CA PHE A 43 23.78 -32.49 -17.33
C PHE A 43 23.38 -32.75 -15.89
N ALA A 44 23.93 -31.99 -14.94
CA ALA A 44 23.45 -31.91 -13.57
C ALA A 44 22.65 -30.60 -13.40
N ILE A 45 21.54 -30.67 -12.67
CA ILE A 45 20.73 -29.48 -12.38
C ILE A 45 20.89 -29.14 -10.90
N VAL A 46 21.18 -27.86 -10.62
CA VAL A 46 21.30 -27.34 -9.26
C VAL A 46 20.38 -26.15 -9.12
N ALA A 47 19.42 -26.23 -8.21
CA ALA A 47 18.58 -25.09 -7.86
C ALA A 47 18.85 -24.63 -6.43
N THR A 48 18.71 -23.36 -6.15
CA THR A 48 19.01 -22.75 -4.85
C THR A 48 17.81 -22.01 -4.25
N THR A 49 17.69 -22.06 -2.93
CA THR A 49 16.69 -21.30 -2.18
C THR A 49 17.17 -20.99 -0.76
N GLU A 50 16.74 -19.89 -0.18
CA GLU A 50 17.02 -19.57 1.23
C GLU A 50 16.01 -20.21 2.21
N SER A 51 14.95 -20.85 1.71
CA SER A 51 13.88 -21.44 2.52
C SER A 51 13.97 -22.96 2.56
N ALA A 52 14.12 -23.51 3.75
CA ALA A 52 14.08 -24.96 3.99
C ALA A 52 12.74 -25.59 3.60
N ALA A 53 11.64 -24.87 3.79
CA ALA A 53 10.31 -25.33 3.40
C ALA A 53 10.20 -25.47 1.89
N VAL A 54 10.67 -24.46 1.13
CA VAL A 54 10.70 -24.47 -0.33
C VAL A 54 11.61 -25.58 -0.85
N ALA A 55 12.80 -25.77 -0.26
CA ALA A 55 13.72 -26.83 -0.65
C ALA A 55 13.09 -28.23 -0.50
N ARG A 56 12.44 -28.49 0.63
CA ARG A 56 11.73 -29.78 0.87
C ARG A 56 10.56 -29.97 -0.08
N HIS A 57 9.77 -28.89 -0.31
CA HIS A 57 8.64 -28.94 -1.24
C HIS A 57 9.09 -29.37 -2.64
N PHE A 58 10.11 -28.71 -3.22
CA PHE A 58 10.57 -29.04 -4.56
C PHE A 58 11.31 -30.39 -4.64
N LYS A 59 12.02 -30.80 -3.57
CA LYS A 59 12.54 -32.17 -3.50
C LYS A 59 11.40 -33.18 -3.68
N VAL A 60 10.37 -33.11 -2.86
CA VAL A 60 9.23 -34.02 -2.90
C VAL A 60 8.52 -33.97 -4.27
N LEU A 61 8.31 -32.75 -4.78
CA LEU A 61 7.59 -32.56 -6.04
C LEU A 61 8.33 -33.15 -7.23
N ILE A 62 9.66 -32.95 -7.32
CA ILE A 62 10.52 -33.48 -8.37
C ILE A 62 10.61 -35.03 -8.27
N GLU A 63 10.83 -35.53 -7.04
CA GLU A 63 10.90 -37.00 -6.82
C GLU A 63 9.57 -37.70 -7.17
N THR A 64 8.44 -37.06 -6.84
CA THR A 64 7.09 -37.57 -7.13
C THR A 64 6.81 -37.62 -8.63
N TYR A 65 7.12 -36.52 -9.33
CA TYR A 65 6.79 -36.40 -10.77
C TYR A 65 7.73 -37.21 -11.64
N PHE A 66 9.05 -37.04 -11.50
CA PHE A 66 10.07 -37.65 -12.37
C PHE A 66 10.54 -39.00 -11.86
N ARG A 67 10.19 -39.39 -10.63
CA ARG A 67 10.71 -40.59 -9.96
C ARG A 67 12.25 -40.63 -9.99
N ASN A 68 12.86 -39.44 -9.80
CA ASN A 68 14.29 -39.24 -9.75
C ASN A 68 14.69 -38.76 -8.35
N LYS A 69 15.77 -39.35 -7.80
CA LYS A 69 16.29 -39.00 -6.49
C LYS A 69 16.88 -37.58 -6.52
N VAL A 70 16.56 -36.78 -5.52
CA VAL A 70 17.03 -35.40 -5.36
C VAL A 70 17.79 -35.27 -4.04
N ASP A 71 19.02 -34.79 -4.12
CA ASP A 71 19.83 -34.55 -2.92
C ASP A 71 19.73 -33.12 -2.47
N LEU A 72 19.54 -32.94 -1.14
CA LEU A 72 19.55 -31.61 -0.51
C LEU A 72 20.89 -31.40 0.21
N ALA A 73 21.55 -30.29 -0.11
CA ALA A 73 22.73 -29.82 0.62
C ALA A 73 22.46 -28.45 1.25
N ILE A 74 23.12 -28.18 2.36
CA ILE A 74 23.05 -26.89 3.05
C ILE A 74 24.44 -26.26 2.96
N GLY A 75 24.51 -25.05 2.38
CA GLY A 75 25.72 -24.24 2.36
C GLY A 75 25.53 -22.99 3.22
N GLY A 76 26.48 -22.74 4.13
CA GLY A 76 26.55 -21.47 4.83
C GLY A 76 27.27 -20.44 3.96
N SER A 77 26.64 -19.30 3.67
CA SER A 77 27.32 -18.16 3.06
C SER A 77 28.14 -17.45 4.13
N LEU A 78 29.42 -17.83 4.26
CA LEU A 78 30.42 -16.95 4.90
C LEU A 78 30.77 -15.87 3.89
N ARG A 79 30.18 -14.71 4.01
CA ARG A 79 30.72 -13.53 3.32
C ARG A 79 32.08 -13.21 3.94
N PRO A 80 33.20 -13.17 3.17
CA PRO A 80 34.48 -12.72 3.71
C PRO A 80 34.32 -11.31 4.27
N GLY A 81 34.61 -11.11 5.56
CA GLY A 81 34.54 -9.79 6.22
C GLY A 81 33.35 -9.51 7.12
N SER A 82 32.38 -10.40 7.29
CA SER A 82 31.29 -10.21 8.26
C SER A 82 31.63 -10.87 9.60
N GLN A 83 32.22 -10.12 10.50
CA GLN A 83 32.34 -10.55 11.89
C GLN A 83 30.93 -10.69 12.51
N GLY A 84 30.54 -11.92 12.83
CA GLY A 84 29.50 -12.21 13.83
C GLY A 84 28.02 -12.25 13.41
N LYS A 85 27.64 -12.04 12.14
CA LYS A 85 26.26 -12.30 11.69
C LYS A 85 26.18 -13.66 11.03
N LYS A 86 25.41 -14.60 11.61
CA LYS A 86 25.05 -15.88 10.98
C LYS A 86 24.48 -15.58 9.60
N GLY A 87 25.21 -15.96 8.54
CA GLY A 87 24.74 -15.86 7.16
C GLY A 87 23.45 -16.70 7.01
N ARG A 88 22.54 -16.26 6.14
CA ARG A 88 21.37 -17.06 5.79
C ARG A 88 21.82 -18.37 5.18
N ASN A 89 21.26 -19.50 5.64
CA ASN A 89 21.50 -20.80 5.05
C ASN A 89 20.96 -20.81 3.62
N THR A 90 21.79 -21.26 2.67
CA THR A 90 21.36 -21.54 1.30
C THR A 90 21.17 -23.04 1.14
N TYR A 91 20.01 -23.43 0.68
CA TYR A 91 19.67 -24.82 0.39
C TYR A 91 19.89 -25.10 -1.10
N TYR A 92 20.63 -26.15 -1.40
CA TYR A 92 20.91 -26.61 -2.75
C TYR A 92 20.09 -27.86 -3.02
N ILE A 93 19.32 -27.83 -4.11
CA ILE A 93 18.54 -28.95 -4.61
C ILE A 93 19.33 -29.51 -5.79
N ASN A 94 19.99 -30.65 -5.59
CA ASN A 94 20.88 -31.23 -6.58
C ASN A 94 20.19 -32.42 -7.27
N ILE A 95 20.10 -32.35 -8.58
CA ILE A 95 19.62 -33.43 -9.43
C ILE A 95 20.85 -33.98 -10.17
N SER A 96 21.18 -35.23 -9.85
CA SER A 96 22.39 -35.91 -10.37
C SER A 96 22.42 -36.00 -11.89
N PRO A 97 23.61 -35.97 -12.51
CA PRO A 97 23.76 -36.11 -13.95
C PRO A 97 23.46 -37.54 -14.40
N ASP A 98 22.25 -37.76 -14.85
CA ASP A 98 21.80 -39.05 -15.40
C ASP A 98 20.88 -38.83 -16.63
N LYS A 99 20.37 -39.91 -17.20
CA LYS A 99 19.43 -39.81 -18.33
C LYS A 99 18.14 -39.04 -18.01
N LYS A 100 17.75 -38.99 -16.73
CA LYS A 100 16.54 -38.29 -16.29
C LYS A 100 16.75 -36.78 -16.15
N SER A 101 17.98 -36.32 -15.91
CA SER A 101 18.28 -34.88 -15.88
C SER A 101 17.96 -34.22 -17.22
N MET A 102 18.30 -34.86 -18.34
CA MET A 102 17.92 -34.37 -19.67
C MET A 102 16.40 -34.40 -19.88
N GLN A 103 15.70 -35.44 -19.40
CA GLN A 103 14.24 -35.48 -19.42
C GLN A 103 13.63 -34.30 -18.66
N ILE A 104 14.14 -34.00 -17.46
CA ILE A 104 13.70 -32.86 -16.67
C ILE A 104 13.89 -31.56 -17.45
N LEU A 105 15.07 -31.32 -18.05
CA LEU A 105 15.36 -30.14 -18.83
C LEU A 105 14.42 -29.97 -20.03
N ARG A 106 14.13 -31.05 -20.76
CA ARG A 106 13.22 -31.02 -21.90
C ARG A 106 11.76 -30.83 -21.49
N GLU A 107 11.26 -31.58 -20.49
CA GLU A 107 9.87 -31.47 -20.05
C GLU A 107 9.58 -30.11 -19.39
N THR A 108 10.56 -29.52 -18.69
CA THR A 108 10.43 -28.18 -18.12
C THR A 108 10.64 -27.04 -19.12
N GLY A 109 10.98 -27.37 -20.37
CA GLY A 109 11.22 -26.40 -21.43
C GLY A 109 12.51 -25.59 -21.25
N MET A 110 13.42 -25.99 -20.39
CA MET A 110 14.76 -25.40 -20.27
C MET A 110 15.63 -25.74 -21.46
N VAL A 111 15.47 -26.93 -22.00
CA VAL A 111 16.07 -27.39 -23.27
C VAL A 111 14.96 -27.69 -24.26
N LEU A 112 15.06 -27.18 -25.45
CA LEU A 112 14.15 -27.41 -26.58
C LEU A 112 14.95 -27.99 -27.75
N ILE A 113 14.23 -28.64 -28.67
CA ILE A 113 14.82 -29.23 -29.89
C ILE A 113 14.47 -28.30 -31.07
N ARG A 114 15.48 -27.92 -31.84
CA ARG A 114 15.32 -27.19 -33.09
C ARG A 114 16.19 -27.82 -34.15
N GLU A 115 15.58 -28.18 -35.28
CA GLU A 115 16.28 -28.79 -36.42
C GLU A 115 17.06 -30.08 -36.06
N GLY A 116 16.64 -30.77 -34.99
CA GLY A 116 17.30 -31.99 -34.49
C GLY A 116 18.27 -31.77 -33.32
N ASP A 117 18.68 -30.56 -33.06
CA ASP A 117 19.64 -30.21 -32.02
C ASP A 117 18.97 -29.66 -30.75
N ASP A 118 19.55 -29.98 -29.59
CA ASP A 118 19.13 -29.45 -28.29
C ASP A 118 19.71 -28.03 -28.09
N TYR A 119 18.86 -27.10 -27.68
CA TYR A 119 19.30 -25.76 -27.31
C TYR A 119 18.64 -25.26 -26.00
N PHE A 120 19.35 -24.44 -25.25
CA PHE A 120 18.82 -23.83 -24.03
C PHE A 120 17.88 -22.69 -24.38
N SER A 121 16.68 -22.73 -23.80
CA SER A 121 15.65 -21.71 -23.98
C SER A 121 15.63 -20.73 -22.80
N ASP A 122 15.60 -19.43 -23.08
CA ASP A 122 15.52 -18.38 -22.06
C ASP A 122 14.08 -17.94 -21.72
N GLY A 123 13.08 -18.44 -22.47
CA GLY A 123 11.69 -18.04 -22.30
C GLY A 123 10.84 -19.06 -21.52
N ILE A 124 9.56 -18.75 -21.37
CA ILE A 124 8.56 -19.66 -20.80
C ILE A 124 8.02 -20.57 -21.90
N TYR A 125 8.20 -21.87 -21.75
CA TYR A 125 7.69 -22.85 -22.71
C TYR A 125 6.17 -22.91 -22.70
N GLN A 126 5.53 -22.38 -23.76
CA GLN A 126 4.10 -22.16 -23.82
C GLN A 126 3.21 -23.39 -23.58
N PRO A 127 3.58 -24.60 -24.04
CA PRO A 127 2.80 -25.78 -23.76
C PRO A 127 2.59 -26.09 -22.27
N ILE A 128 3.54 -25.72 -21.41
CA ILE A 128 3.44 -25.92 -19.94
C ILE A 128 2.40 -25.02 -19.32
N VAL A 129 2.19 -23.82 -19.87
CA VAL A 129 1.28 -22.80 -19.33
C VAL A 129 -0.01 -22.66 -20.13
N LYS A 130 -0.41 -23.69 -20.88
CA LYS A 130 -1.58 -23.67 -21.75
C LYS A 130 -2.90 -23.55 -20.95
N SER A 131 -3.04 -24.28 -19.85
CA SER A 131 -4.27 -24.29 -19.03
C SER A 131 -4.19 -23.29 -17.86
N LYS A 132 -5.35 -22.76 -17.43
CA LYS A 132 -5.43 -21.81 -16.30
C LYS A 132 -4.82 -22.39 -15.00
N CYS A 133 -5.03 -23.68 -14.72
CA CYS A 133 -4.43 -24.33 -13.54
C CYS A 133 -2.90 -24.45 -13.64
N CYS A 134 -2.36 -24.73 -14.82
CA CYS A 134 -0.91 -24.79 -15.03
C CYS A 134 -0.27 -23.40 -14.96
N LYS A 135 -0.90 -22.37 -15.51
CA LYS A 135 -0.48 -20.97 -15.33
C LYS A 135 -0.33 -20.59 -13.85
N ARG A 136 -1.33 -20.94 -13.03
CA ARG A 136 -1.31 -20.71 -11.57
C ARG A 136 -0.14 -21.41 -10.89
N SER A 137 0.07 -22.70 -11.20
CA SER A 137 1.17 -23.49 -10.63
C SER A 137 2.53 -22.97 -11.09
N TYR A 138 2.66 -22.57 -12.35
CA TYR A 138 3.89 -21.97 -12.86
C TYR A 138 4.24 -20.68 -12.13
N LEU A 139 3.27 -19.77 -11.96
CA LEU A 139 3.43 -18.53 -11.21
C LEU A 139 3.79 -18.78 -9.74
N ARG A 140 3.20 -19.81 -9.12
CA ARG A 140 3.57 -20.23 -7.76
C ARG A 140 5.04 -20.69 -7.69
N GLY A 141 5.49 -21.54 -8.64
CA GLY A 141 6.87 -21.97 -8.74
C GLY A 141 7.83 -20.79 -8.91
N MET A 142 7.51 -19.84 -9.79
CA MET A 142 8.27 -18.61 -9.98
C MET A 142 8.34 -17.78 -8.69
N PHE A 143 7.22 -17.62 -7.97
CA PHE A 143 7.20 -16.86 -6.72
C PHE A 143 8.01 -17.55 -5.62
N LEU A 144 7.91 -18.86 -5.48
CA LEU A 144 8.70 -19.64 -4.52
C LEU A 144 10.20 -19.51 -4.79
N SER A 145 10.59 -19.37 -6.05
CA SER A 145 11.98 -19.19 -6.49
C SER A 145 12.45 -17.74 -6.24
N CYS A 146 12.05 -16.82 -7.09
CA CYS A 146 12.59 -15.47 -7.20
C CYS A 146 11.60 -14.38 -6.77
N GLY A 147 10.37 -14.74 -6.36
CA GLY A 147 9.37 -13.76 -5.92
C GLY A 147 9.68 -13.20 -4.54
N THR A 148 9.43 -11.91 -4.37
CA THR A 148 9.47 -11.23 -3.07
C THR A 148 8.29 -10.28 -2.93
N MET A 149 7.91 -10.00 -1.69
CA MET A 149 6.82 -9.09 -1.38
C MET A 149 7.13 -8.25 -0.15
N SER A 150 6.82 -6.96 -0.20
CA SER A 150 6.92 -6.09 0.95
C SER A 150 5.84 -6.38 2.00
N ASP A 151 6.09 -6.02 3.25
CA ASP A 151 5.06 -6.02 4.30
C ASP A 151 3.93 -5.04 3.91
N PRO A 152 2.67 -5.52 3.82
CA PRO A 152 1.52 -4.66 3.44
C PRO A 152 1.30 -3.47 4.39
N ARG A 153 1.80 -3.54 5.63
CA ARG A 153 1.75 -2.43 6.58
C ARG A 153 2.63 -1.26 6.12
N LYS A 154 3.75 -1.56 5.46
CA LYS A 154 4.73 -0.56 4.97
C LYS A 154 4.46 -0.10 3.55
N GLY A 155 3.94 -0.98 2.71
CA GLY A 155 3.66 -0.64 1.31
C GLY A 155 3.26 -1.85 0.47
N TYR A 156 2.76 -1.60 -0.73
CA TYR A 156 2.30 -2.65 -1.64
C TYR A 156 3.30 -2.78 -2.79
N HIS A 157 4.11 -3.83 -2.74
CA HIS A 157 5.08 -4.15 -3.77
C HIS A 157 5.34 -5.65 -3.81
N LEU A 158 5.09 -6.26 -4.96
CA LEU A 158 5.43 -7.64 -5.26
C LEU A 158 6.34 -7.64 -6.48
N GLU A 159 7.47 -8.34 -6.42
CA GLU A 159 8.43 -8.39 -7.52
C GLU A 159 9.01 -9.79 -7.73
N PHE A 160 9.43 -10.05 -8.97
CA PHE A 160 10.20 -11.20 -9.40
C PHE A 160 11.53 -10.69 -9.97
N VAL A 161 12.65 -11.18 -9.47
CA VAL A 161 13.98 -10.79 -9.94
C VAL A 161 14.51 -11.90 -10.86
N LEU A 162 14.81 -11.55 -12.10
CA LEU A 162 15.18 -12.48 -13.17
C LEU A 162 16.45 -12.01 -13.86
N ASP A 163 17.25 -12.96 -14.35
CA ASP A 163 18.50 -12.71 -15.08
C ASP A 163 18.31 -12.56 -16.60
N LYS A 164 17.16 -13.04 -17.13
CA LYS A 164 16.88 -13.07 -18.58
C LYS A 164 15.71 -12.18 -18.96
N GLU A 165 15.92 -11.31 -19.96
CA GLU A 165 14.90 -10.41 -20.49
C GLU A 165 13.68 -11.15 -21.04
N GLN A 166 13.95 -12.24 -21.81
CA GLN A 166 12.89 -13.05 -22.40
C GLN A 166 11.97 -13.65 -21.33
N THR A 167 12.58 -14.21 -20.26
CA THR A 167 11.81 -14.74 -19.12
C THR A 167 10.96 -13.65 -18.46
N ALA A 168 11.49 -12.44 -18.29
CA ALA A 168 10.75 -11.32 -17.69
C ALA A 168 9.57 -10.88 -18.57
N THR A 169 9.79 -10.77 -19.88
CA THR A 169 8.77 -10.42 -20.86
C THR A 169 7.65 -11.45 -20.89
N ASP A 170 8.00 -12.75 -20.91
CA ASP A 170 7.04 -13.84 -20.93
C ASP A 170 6.27 -13.92 -19.59
N LEU A 171 6.94 -13.69 -18.44
CA LEU A 171 6.29 -13.64 -17.13
C LEU A 171 5.29 -12.50 -17.05
N LYS A 172 5.64 -11.30 -17.52
CA LYS A 172 4.70 -10.18 -17.63
C LYS A 172 3.47 -10.57 -18.45
N ARG A 173 3.67 -11.21 -19.61
CA ARG A 173 2.59 -11.68 -20.48
C ARG A 173 1.74 -12.78 -19.81
N LEU A 174 2.39 -13.69 -19.07
CA LEU A 174 1.69 -14.72 -18.29
C LEU A 174 0.82 -14.13 -17.20
N ILE A 175 1.31 -13.16 -16.44
CA ILE A 175 0.53 -12.43 -15.43
C ILE A 175 -0.64 -11.70 -16.09
N GLY A 176 -0.41 -10.98 -17.19
CA GLY A 176 -1.45 -10.28 -17.94
C GLY A 176 -2.46 -11.20 -18.65
N SER A 177 -2.27 -12.53 -18.63
CA SER A 177 -3.24 -13.50 -19.14
C SER A 177 -4.34 -13.86 -18.13
N PHE A 178 -4.30 -13.30 -16.92
CA PHE A 178 -5.39 -13.31 -15.95
C PHE A 178 -6.13 -11.98 -16.04
N ASP A 179 -7.45 -12.07 -16.00
CA ASP A 179 -8.33 -10.92 -16.17
C ASP A 179 -7.94 -9.78 -15.21
N ASP A 180 -7.82 -8.58 -15.75
CA ASP A 180 -7.50 -7.33 -15.07
C ASP A 180 -6.13 -7.22 -14.37
N LEU A 181 -5.26 -8.23 -14.45
CA LEU A 181 -3.92 -8.16 -13.88
C LEU A 181 -2.92 -7.49 -14.83
N SER A 182 -2.11 -6.59 -14.26
CA SER A 182 -1.05 -5.91 -14.99
C SER A 182 0.23 -5.89 -14.16
N ALA A 183 1.35 -6.26 -14.79
CA ALA A 183 2.68 -6.15 -14.25
C ALA A 183 3.55 -5.24 -15.12
N SER A 184 4.54 -4.61 -14.51
CA SER A 184 5.55 -3.80 -15.21
C SER A 184 6.90 -4.52 -15.21
N VAL A 185 7.74 -4.19 -16.18
CA VAL A 185 9.13 -4.67 -16.24
C VAL A 185 10.08 -3.49 -16.15
N ALA A 186 11.12 -3.63 -15.34
CA ALA A 186 12.22 -2.67 -15.25
C ALA A 186 13.56 -3.40 -15.26
N LYS A 187 14.58 -2.81 -15.86
CA LYS A 187 15.97 -3.30 -15.77
C LYS A 187 16.67 -2.65 -14.57
N ARG A 188 17.33 -3.46 -13.75
CA ARG A 188 18.11 -2.99 -12.60
C ARG A 188 19.48 -3.70 -12.59
N GLY A 189 20.50 -3.01 -13.06
CA GLY A 189 21.83 -3.61 -13.29
C GLY A 189 21.74 -4.75 -14.32
N GLU A 190 22.21 -5.92 -13.95
CA GLU A 190 22.17 -7.13 -14.78
C GLU A 190 20.83 -7.86 -14.74
N ASN A 191 19.88 -7.45 -13.86
CA ASN A 191 18.62 -8.14 -13.64
C ASN A 191 17.44 -7.42 -14.27
N TYR A 192 16.41 -8.19 -14.61
CA TYR A 192 15.08 -7.75 -15.04
C TYR A 192 14.09 -8.00 -13.93
N ILE A 193 13.34 -6.97 -13.55
CA ILE A 193 12.38 -7.01 -12.44
C ILE A 193 10.97 -6.90 -13.00
N VAL A 194 10.19 -7.95 -12.80
CA VAL A 194 8.74 -7.93 -13.08
C VAL A 194 8.02 -7.60 -11.79
N TYR A 195 7.24 -6.52 -11.74
CA TYR A 195 6.66 -6.05 -10.50
C TYR A 195 5.20 -5.59 -10.61
N VAL A 196 4.51 -5.67 -9.48
CA VAL A 196 3.13 -5.22 -9.25
C VAL A 196 3.09 -4.30 -8.04
N LYS A 197 2.45 -3.12 -8.15
CA LYS A 197 2.35 -2.12 -7.07
C LYS A 197 0.92 -1.87 -6.58
N LYS A 198 -0.10 -2.19 -7.37
CA LYS A 198 -1.49 -2.00 -6.95
C LYS A 198 -1.89 -3.07 -5.93
N ALA A 199 -2.38 -2.66 -4.76
CA ALA A 199 -2.79 -3.57 -3.70
C ALA A 199 -3.81 -4.62 -4.18
N ALA A 200 -4.81 -4.22 -4.97
CA ALA A 200 -5.79 -5.14 -5.54
C ALA A 200 -5.14 -6.22 -6.40
N TYR A 201 -4.22 -5.85 -7.31
CA TYR A 201 -3.52 -6.81 -8.16
C TYR A 201 -2.61 -7.75 -7.38
N ILE A 202 -2.02 -7.27 -6.27
CA ILE A 202 -1.22 -8.12 -5.38
C ILE A 202 -2.12 -9.12 -4.65
N SER A 203 -3.30 -8.70 -4.21
CA SER A 203 -4.32 -9.56 -3.61
C SER A 203 -4.75 -10.66 -4.57
N ASP A 204 -5.12 -10.29 -5.82
CA ASP A 204 -5.49 -11.23 -6.86
C ASP A 204 -4.36 -12.21 -7.16
N MET A 205 -3.11 -11.71 -7.23
CA MET A 205 -1.93 -12.53 -7.46
C MET A 205 -1.72 -13.57 -6.36
N LEU A 206 -1.88 -13.17 -5.08
CA LEU A 206 -1.84 -14.10 -3.94
C LEU A 206 -2.92 -15.17 -4.04
N GLY A 207 -4.15 -14.80 -4.39
CA GLY A 207 -5.25 -15.73 -4.66
C GLY A 207 -4.96 -16.68 -5.83
N ILE A 208 -4.37 -16.18 -6.91
CA ILE A 208 -3.99 -16.97 -8.09
C ILE A 208 -2.95 -18.03 -7.73
N ILE A 209 -1.88 -17.66 -7.02
CA ILE A 209 -0.82 -18.61 -6.63
C ILE A 209 -1.23 -19.52 -5.47
N GLY A 210 -2.33 -19.20 -4.76
CA GLY A 210 -2.91 -20.02 -3.70
C GLY A 210 -2.51 -19.63 -2.27
N ALA A 211 -1.97 -18.42 -2.05
CA ALA A 211 -1.64 -17.88 -0.74
C ALA A 211 -2.88 -17.22 -0.09
N ALA A 212 -3.86 -18.02 0.28
CA ALA A 212 -5.15 -17.54 0.77
C ALA A 212 -5.05 -16.79 2.11
N SER A 213 -4.25 -17.28 3.04
CA SER A 213 -4.05 -16.63 4.34
C SER A 213 -3.38 -15.27 4.19
N ALA A 214 -2.34 -15.20 3.36
CA ALA A 214 -1.63 -13.95 3.07
C ALA A 214 -2.54 -12.93 2.32
N MET A 215 -3.40 -13.42 1.42
CA MET A 215 -4.39 -12.60 0.73
C MET A 215 -5.37 -11.97 1.72
N LEU A 216 -5.93 -12.76 2.64
CA LEU A 216 -6.86 -12.28 3.67
C LEU A 216 -6.19 -11.28 4.62
N GLU A 217 -4.94 -11.52 5.02
CA GLU A 217 -4.19 -10.57 5.85
C GLU A 217 -3.95 -9.26 5.12
N LEU A 218 -3.58 -9.29 3.83
CA LEU A 218 -3.41 -8.09 3.01
C LEU A 218 -4.71 -7.29 2.91
N GLU A 219 -5.85 -7.95 2.65
CA GLU A 219 -7.15 -7.29 2.55
C GLU A 219 -7.57 -6.68 3.89
N SER A 220 -7.37 -7.38 5.01
CA SER A 220 -7.63 -6.85 6.35
C SER A 220 -6.83 -5.57 6.62
N ILE A 221 -5.53 -5.57 6.29
CA ILE A 221 -4.68 -4.39 6.44
C ILE A 221 -5.15 -3.25 5.53
N ARG A 222 -5.60 -3.56 4.31
CA ARG A 222 -6.09 -2.58 3.34
C ARG A 222 -7.36 -1.88 3.84
N VAL A 223 -8.33 -2.65 4.35
CA VAL A 223 -9.56 -2.12 4.93
C VAL A 223 -9.26 -1.22 6.13
N ASN A 224 -8.42 -1.69 7.06
CA ASN A 224 -8.05 -0.90 8.25
C ASN A 224 -7.36 0.42 7.87
N LYS A 225 -6.46 0.42 6.88
CA LYS A 225 -5.82 1.65 6.39
C LYS A 225 -6.83 2.62 5.75
N SER A 226 -7.80 2.10 4.99
CA SER A 226 -8.84 2.92 4.38
C SER A 226 -9.72 3.59 5.43
N MET A 227 -10.21 2.82 6.41
CA MET A 227 -11.02 3.33 7.53
C MET A 227 -10.26 4.40 8.33
N HIS A 228 -9.00 4.12 8.69
CA HIS A 228 -8.18 5.10 9.43
C HIS A 228 -7.98 6.40 8.63
N GLY A 229 -7.71 6.29 7.34
CA GLY A 229 -7.57 7.45 6.45
C GLY A 229 -8.86 8.27 6.31
N GLU A 230 -10.03 7.62 6.37
CA GLU A 230 -11.33 8.31 6.34
C GLU A 230 -11.60 9.04 7.65
N ILE A 231 -11.38 8.38 8.80
CA ILE A 231 -11.51 9.00 10.12
C ILE A 231 -10.59 10.22 10.24
N MET A 232 -9.33 10.11 9.83
CA MET A 232 -8.39 11.24 9.88
C MET A 232 -8.81 12.41 8.98
N ARG A 233 -9.44 12.13 7.82
CA ARG A 233 -9.99 13.20 6.96
C ARG A 233 -11.17 13.93 7.61
N ILE A 234 -12.07 13.18 8.27
CA ILE A 234 -13.20 13.77 9.02
C ILE A 234 -12.67 14.64 10.15
N LEU A 235 -11.78 14.11 10.99
CA LEU A 235 -11.18 14.84 12.11
C LEU A 235 -10.45 16.12 11.66
N ASN A 236 -9.67 16.03 10.57
CA ASN A 236 -8.96 17.19 10.02
C ASN A 236 -9.95 18.25 9.48
N CYS A 237 -11.07 17.83 8.89
CA CYS A 237 -12.12 18.73 8.42
C CYS A 237 -12.79 19.44 9.60
N ASP A 238 -13.14 18.71 10.66
CA ASP A 238 -13.79 19.24 11.85
C ASP A 238 -12.87 20.21 12.58
N ASN A 239 -11.60 19.85 12.80
CA ASN A 239 -10.60 20.75 13.40
C ASN A 239 -10.43 22.03 12.59
N ALA A 240 -10.32 21.94 11.26
CA ALA A 240 -10.20 23.12 10.41
C ALA A 240 -11.46 24.00 10.43
N ASN A 241 -12.65 23.45 10.65
CA ASN A 241 -13.88 24.19 10.81
C ASN A 241 -13.93 24.91 12.16
N VAL A 242 -13.51 24.26 13.24
CA VAL A 242 -13.39 24.86 14.58
C VAL A 242 -12.39 26.01 14.56
N ASP A 243 -11.18 25.79 14.01
CA ASP A 243 -10.15 26.85 13.92
C ASP A 243 -10.64 28.07 13.14
N ARG A 244 -11.33 27.87 12.01
CA ARG A 244 -11.93 28.99 11.25
C ARG A 244 -12.99 29.73 12.06
N THR A 245 -13.81 29.01 12.83
CA THR A 245 -14.85 29.60 13.66
C THR A 245 -14.24 30.43 14.77
N LEU A 246 -13.22 29.91 15.46
CA LEU A 246 -12.50 30.61 16.51
C LEU A 246 -11.77 31.87 15.99
N SER A 247 -11.03 31.73 14.88
CA SER A 247 -10.35 32.88 14.26
C SER A 247 -11.33 33.98 13.83
N ALA A 248 -12.47 33.60 13.25
CA ALA A 248 -13.51 34.57 12.91
C ALA A 248 -14.15 35.21 14.15
N ALA A 249 -14.30 34.44 15.23
CA ALA A 249 -14.83 34.96 16.49
C ALA A 249 -13.88 35.98 17.14
N GLU A 250 -12.57 35.69 17.13
CA GLU A 250 -11.55 36.62 17.62
C GLU A 250 -11.54 37.94 16.82
N GLU A 251 -11.58 37.84 15.49
CA GLU A 251 -11.66 39.01 14.62
C GLU A 251 -12.93 39.82 14.88
N GLN A 252 -14.08 39.15 15.01
CA GLN A 252 -15.36 39.79 15.33
C GLN A 252 -15.34 40.44 16.70
N LYS A 253 -14.73 39.82 17.71
CA LYS A 253 -14.53 40.39 19.04
C LYS A 253 -13.65 41.64 18.97
N GLY A 254 -12.61 41.64 18.11
CA GLY A 254 -11.78 42.82 17.85
C GLY A 254 -12.60 44.01 17.32
N TRP A 255 -13.51 43.78 16.36
CA TRP A 255 -14.41 44.83 15.85
C TRP A 255 -15.31 45.36 16.95
N LEU A 256 -15.90 44.49 17.78
CA LEU A 256 -16.74 44.92 18.91
C LEU A 256 -15.96 45.74 19.94
N ALA A 257 -14.71 45.35 20.23
CA ALA A 257 -13.84 46.09 21.12
C ALA A 257 -13.50 47.47 20.56
N GLY A 258 -13.26 47.59 19.25
CA GLY A 258 -13.05 48.88 18.58
C GLY A 258 -14.28 49.79 18.67
N ILE A 259 -15.50 49.28 18.45
CA ILE A 259 -16.76 50.02 18.59
C ILE A 259 -16.93 50.47 20.03
N ALA A 260 -16.74 49.56 21.00
CA ALA A 260 -16.90 49.89 22.41
C ALA A 260 -15.87 50.93 22.91
N ALA A 261 -14.64 50.84 22.47
CA ALA A 261 -13.60 51.83 22.80
C ALA A 261 -13.88 53.20 22.21
N ALA A 262 -14.41 53.27 20.99
CA ALA A 262 -14.82 54.52 20.36
C ALA A 262 -15.98 55.19 21.11
N GLU A 263 -16.96 54.42 21.60
CA GLU A 263 -18.13 54.92 22.33
C GLU A 263 -17.78 55.34 23.76
N THR A 264 -16.97 54.56 24.48
CA THR A 264 -16.61 54.82 25.88
C THR A 264 -15.43 55.79 26.03
N GLY A 265 -14.67 56.04 24.96
CA GLY A 265 -13.45 56.86 24.99
C GLY A 265 -12.30 56.24 25.77
N ARG A 266 -12.36 54.96 26.15
CA ARG A 266 -11.31 54.23 26.87
C ARG A 266 -11.01 52.85 26.27
N MET A 267 -9.83 52.37 26.51
CA MET A 267 -9.49 50.96 26.21
C MET A 267 -9.98 50.04 27.33
N PRO A 268 -10.29 48.78 27.03
CA PRO A 268 -10.70 47.80 28.03
C PRO A 268 -9.55 47.49 29.00
N GLU A 269 -9.92 47.31 30.30
CA GLU A 269 -8.98 46.84 31.31
C GLU A 269 -8.69 45.34 31.19
N ALA A 270 -7.62 44.88 31.87
CA ALA A 270 -7.25 43.48 31.87
C ALA A 270 -8.40 42.62 32.45
N GLY A 271 -8.97 41.73 31.60
CA GLY A 271 -10.10 40.85 31.96
C GLY A 271 -11.45 41.28 31.41
N GLU A 272 -11.73 42.61 31.21
CA GLU A 272 -13.02 43.10 30.68
C GLU A 272 -13.34 42.51 29.30
N LEU A 273 -12.33 42.33 28.44
CA LEU A 273 -12.50 41.71 27.14
C LEU A 273 -13.04 40.27 27.19
N ASN A 274 -12.76 39.55 28.28
CA ASN A 274 -13.17 38.14 28.43
C ASN A 274 -14.41 37.99 29.32
N ASP A 275 -14.91 39.09 29.88
CA ASP A 275 -16.16 39.12 30.63
C ASP A 275 -17.24 39.84 29.82
N PRO A 276 -18.14 39.11 29.13
CA PRO A 276 -19.22 39.71 28.36
C PRO A 276 -20.20 40.56 29.19
N SER A 277 -20.19 40.44 30.53
CA SER A 277 -21.04 41.18 31.45
C SER A 277 -20.38 42.46 31.99
N SER A 278 -19.14 42.75 31.59
CA SER A 278 -18.40 43.91 32.05
C SER A 278 -19.06 45.25 31.61
N ASP A 279 -18.84 46.29 32.40
CA ASP A 279 -19.34 47.63 32.09
C ASP A 279 -18.80 48.16 30.76
N PHE A 280 -17.60 47.78 30.38
CA PHE A 280 -17.02 48.09 29.07
C PHE A 280 -17.93 47.71 27.90
N TRP A 281 -18.46 46.48 27.90
CA TRP A 281 -19.37 46.00 26.85
C TRP A 281 -20.78 46.62 27.00
N ALA A 282 -21.25 46.76 28.25
CA ALA A 282 -22.57 47.31 28.52
C ALA A 282 -22.71 48.74 28.03
N GLU A 283 -21.72 49.60 28.31
CA GLU A 283 -21.67 50.98 27.87
C GLU A 283 -21.29 51.11 26.39
N GLY A 284 -20.23 50.39 25.96
CA GLY A 284 -19.66 50.53 24.64
C GLY A 284 -20.51 49.98 23.49
N LEU A 285 -21.46 49.10 23.78
CA LEU A 285 -22.39 48.59 22.77
C LEU A 285 -23.82 49.16 22.94
N ARG A 286 -23.99 50.16 23.79
CA ARG A 286 -25.30 50.71 24.13
C ARG A 286 -26.00 51.37 22.94
N THR A 287 -25.29 52.07 22.09
CA THR A 287 -25.78 52.80 20.92
C THR A 287 -26.07 51.93 19.69
N LEU A 288 -25.64 50.67 19.71
CA LEU A 288 -25.90 49.76 18.59
C LEU A 288 -27.41 49.52 18.39
N PRO A 289 -27.86 49.43 17.12
CA PRO A 289 -29.21 48.97 16.79
C PRO A 289 -29.53 47.60 17.44
N PRO A 290 -30.77 47.38 17.93
CA PRO A 290 -31.12 46.18 18.69
C PRO A 290 -30.70 44.89 18.05
N GLN A 291 -30.89 44.75 16.74
CA GLN A 291 -30.52 43.54 15.97
C GLN A 291 -28.99 43.27 15.89
N LEU A 292 -28.18 44.32 15.91
CA LEU A 292 -26.72 44.21 15.92
C LEU A 292 -26.23 43.93 17.33
N LYS A 293 -26.86 44.55 18.33
CA LYS A 293 -26.57 44.38 19.75
C LYS A 293 -26.77 42.92 20.19
N GLU A 294 -27.89 42.30 19.82
CA GLU A 294 -28.14 40.88 20.12
C GLU A 294 -27.05 39.95 19.55
N VAL A 295 -26.66 40.15 18.31
CA VAL A 295 -25.61 39.32 17.65
C VAL A 295 -24.24 39.57 18.28
N ALA A 296 -23.95 40.82 18.67
CA ALA A 296 -22.71 41.17 19.38
C ALA A 296 -22.62 40.42 20.72
N TYR A 297 -23.66 40.49 21.56
CA TYR A 297 -23.67 39.78 22.83
C TYR A 297 -23.63 38.25 22.66
N LEU A 298 -24.38 37.70 21.71
CA LEU A 298 -24.30 36.24 21.42
C LEU A 298 -22.88 35.81 21.05
N ARG A 299 -22.14 36.61 20.30
CA ARG A 299 -20.74 36.32 20.00
C ARG A 299 -19.82 36.39 21.22
N LEU A 300 -20.02 37.38 22.09
CA LEU A 300 -19.25 37.52 23.32
C LEU A 300 -19.49 36.35 24.29
N TYR A 301 -20.76 35.95 24.46
CA TYR A 301 -21.13 34.83 25.34
C TYR A 301 -20.85 33.43 24.76
N LYS A 302 -20.82 33.31 23.45
CA LYS A 302 -20.63 32.02 22.74
C LYS A 302 -19.52 32.15 21.66
N PRO A 303 -18.25 32.31 22.06
CA PRO A 303 -17.16 32.54 21.10
C PRO A 303 -16.95 31.39 20.14
N GLU A 304 -17.30 30.15 20.54
CA GLU A 304 -17.14 28.95 19.72
C GLU A 304 -18.32 28.68 18.75
N ALA A 305 -19.43 29.45 18.91
CA ALA A 305 -20.61 29.21 18.10
C ALA A 305 -20.40 29.60 16.64
N SER A 306 -20.84 28.76 15.72
CA SER A 306 -20.90 29.05 14.29
C SER A 306 -21.94 30.17 14.02
N LEU A 307 -21.88 30.79 12.84
CA LEU A 307 -22.88 31.78 12.44
C LEU A 307 -24.30 31.18 12.35
N THR A 308 -24.43 29.90 12.12
CA THR A 308 -25.71 29.20 12.09
C THR A 308 -26.29 29.09 13.50
N GLU A 309 -25.49 28.61 14.46
CA GLU A 309 -25.89 28.48 15.86
C GLU A 309 -26.23 29.82 16.52
N ILE A 310 -25.49 30.90 16.14
CA ILE A 310 -25.85 32.25 16.55
C ILE A 310 -27.24 32.66 15.99
N GLY A 311 -27.48 32.33 14.71
CA GLY A 311 -28.77 32.62 14.08
C GLY A 311 -29.93 31.84 14.70
N GLU A 312 -29.73 30.59 15.07
CA GLU A 312 -30.70 29.74 15.75
C GLU A 312 -30.99 30.22 17.20
N SER A 313 -30.01 30.85 17.83
CA SER A 313 -30.15 31.39 19.20
C SER A 313 -30.95 32.71 19.28
N LEU A 314 -31.30 33.30 18.13
CA LEU A 314 -32.12 34.51 18.07
C LEU A 314 -33.62 34.19 18.10
N SER A 315 -34.44 35.20 18.52
CA SER A 315 -35.89 35.07 18.54
C SER A 315 -36.54 36.22 17.77
N PRO A 316 -37.14 36.00 16.59
CA PRO A 316 -37.20 34.72 15.86
C PRO A 316 -35.85 34.28 15.26
N PRO A 317 -35.63 32.97 15.05
CA PRO A 317 -34.40 32.46 14.44
C PRO A 317 -34.16 33.03 13.04
N VAL A 318 -32.87 33.26 12.69
CA VAL A 318 -32.48 33.78 11.37
C VAL A 318 -31.37 32.92 10.74
N GLY A 319 -31.33 32.88 9.42
CA GLY A 319 -30.35 32.09 8.72
C GLY A 319 -28.93 32.70 8.74
N LYS A 320 -27.92 31.85 8.49
CA LYS A 320 -26.48 32.17 8.41
C LYS A 320 -26.20 33.45 7.59
N ALA A 321 -26.87 33.60 6.42
CA ALA A 321 -26.67 34.75 5.54
C ALA A 321 -27.10 36.10 6.20
N ALA A 322 -28.16 36.08 7.01
CA ALA A 322 -28.59 37.28 7.76
C ALA A 322 -27.58 37.62 8.85
N ILE A 323 -27.07 36.64 9.59
CA ILE A 323 -26.02 36.85 10.61
C ILE A 323 -24.73 37.37 9.97
N SER A 324 -24.29 36.81 8.84
CA SER A 324 -23.13 37.31 8.10
C SER A 324 -23.27 38.78 7.70
N LYS A 325 -24.48 39.19 7.23
CA LYS A 325 -24.75 40.59 6.93
C LYS A 325 -24.71 41.49 8.17
N ARG A 326 -25.16 41.00 9.33
CA ARG A 326 -25.10 41.75 10.60
C ARG A 326 -23.65 41.96 11.06
N PHE A 327 -22.79 40.91 10.95
CA PHE A 327 -21.35 41.06 11.24
C PHE A 327 -20.64 41.98 10.24
N ALA A 328 -21.00 41.98 8.97
CA ALA A 328 -20.46 42.91 7.98
C ALA A 328 -20.78 44.37 8.33
N LYS A 329 -21.98 44.63 8.87
CA LYS A 329 -22.34 45.98 9.37
C LYS A 329 -21.55 46.36 10.63
N LEU A 330 -21.34 45.44 11.56
CA LEU A 330 -20.50 45.65 12.74
C LEU A 330 -19.06 45.96 12.35
N ARG A 331 -18.52 45.24 11.36
CA ARG A 331 -17.20 45.52 10.80
C ARG A 331 -17.10 46.92 10.21
N ALA A 332 -18.05 47.33 9.37
CA ALA A 332 -18.09 48.67 8.78
C ALA A 332 -18.14 49.78 9.84
N LEU A 333 -18.89 49.56 10.94
CA LEU A 333 -18.92 50.49 12.08
C LEU A 333 -17.57 50.57 12.80
N ALA A 334 -16.89 49.45 12.97
CA ALA A 334 -15.57 49.39 13.60
C ALA A 334 -14.48 50.08 12.75
N GLU A 335 -14.57 49.96 11.44
CA GLU A 335 -13.62 50.56 10.48
C GLU A 335 -13.91 52.04 10.17
N GLY A 336 -14.94 52.63 10.79
CA GLY A 336 -15.30 54.02 10.63
C GLY A 336 -15.93 54.38 9.28
N GLU A 337 -16.34 53.38 8.47
CA GLU A 337 -17.10 53.56 7.25
C GLU A 337 -18.53 53.97 7.60
N GLN A 338 -18.75 55.28 7.88
CA GLN A 338 -20.09 55.80 7.89
C GLN A 338 -20.64 55.76 6.46
N ASN A 339 -21.63 54.88 6.25
CA ASN A 339 -22.42 54.91 5.03
C ASN A 339 -23.11 56.27 4.95
N GLY A 340 -22.50 57.19 4.24
CA GLY A 340 -23.23 58.30 3.63
C GLY A 340 -24.25 57.74 2.63
N LYS A 341 -25.47 57.64 3.06
CA LYS A 341 -26.64 57.66 2.17
C LYS A 341 -27.73 58.47 2.85
N GLU A 342 -27.92 59.63 2.28
CA GLU A 342 -29.18 60.39 2.31
C GLU A 342 -30.40 59.48 1.99
#